data_d0ff269d08d9bb46cfe7b19d0c4607a1
#
_entry.id   d0ff269d08d9bb46cfe7b19d0c4607a1
#
_cell.length_a   1.000
_cell.length_b   1.000
_cell.length_c   1.000
_cell.angle_alpha   90.00
_cell.angle_beta   90.00
_cell.angle_gamma   90.00
#
_symmetry.space_group_name_H-M   'P 1'
#
loop_
_entity.id
_entity.type
_entity.pdbx_description
1 polymer ?
#
loop_
_entity_poly.entity_id
_entity_poly.type
_entity_poly.pdbx_seq_one_letter_code
_entity_poly.pdbx_strand_id
1 'polypeptide(L)'
;MIAFLKGTILEKGLSYIILSVGTGSFHGGENQVIGYKVFVTPEVLSNAVGETISLYTHMKVADDGQSLFGLPNFEALQFFEMLITVSGVGPKVALAILSSAPVESVRQAIASQDAAIFTRISGIGSKTAERIIVDLKNKVGALGGSAGAGSEIFDALLALGYNQKEVRDVINKIDSKKPQGEQLKQALQFLRKN
;
A
#
# COMPACT_ATOMS: atom_id res chain seq x y z
N MET A 1 -1.37 -1.48 17.82
CA MET A 1 -1.29 -1.80 16.37
C MET A 1 0.18 -1.83 15.97
N ILE A 2 0.60 -2.83 15.18
CA ILE A 2 1.97 -2.96 14.68
C ILE A 2 1.94 -2.50 13.23
N ALA A 3 2.61 -1.36 12.92
CA ALA A 3 2.55 -0.71 11.61
C ALA A 3 3.85 -0.86 10.79
N PHE A 4 4.95 -1.23 11.43
CA PHE A 4 6.24 -1.41 10.79
C PHE A 4 7.09 -2.39 11.58
N LEU A 5 7.81 -3.25 10.88
CA LEU A 5 8.77 -4.19 11.45
C LEU A 5 10.08 -4.14 10.64
N LYS A 6 11.20 -4.08 11.36
CA LYS A 6 12.52 -4.30 10.79
C LYS A 6 13.21 -5.42 11.58
N GLY A 7 13.68 -6.43 10.88
CA GLY A 7 14.27 -7.58 11.54
C GLY A 7 14.87 -8.59 10.56
N THR A 8 15.36 -9.69 11.10
CA THR A 8 16.00 -10.77 10.36
C THR A 8 15.03 -11.92 10.13
N ILE A 9 14.97 -12.46 8.93
CA ILE A 9 14.15 -13.63 8.59
C ILE A 9 14.75 -14.86 9.28
N LEU A 10 13.98 -15.46 10.18
CA LEU A 10 14.36 -16.71 10.85
C LEU A 10 13.94 -17.94 10.06
N GLU A 11 12.69 -17.92 9.58
CA GLU A 11 12.08 -19.04 8.87
C GLU A 11 11.11 -18.56 7.80
N LYS A 12 10.84 -19.40 6.82
CA LYS A 12 9.85 -19.16 5.76
C LYS A 12 8.85 -20.30 5.68
N GLY A 13 7.56 -19.95 5.59
CA GLY A 13 6.51 -20.88 5.21
C GLY A 13 6.06 -20.65 3.77
N LEU A 14 4.93 -21.25 3.38
CA LEU A 14 4.39 -21.13 2.02
C LEU A 14 3.91 -19.70 1.69
N SER A 15 3.44 -18.95 2.69
CA SER A 15 2.87 -17.61 2.51
C SER A 15 3.19 -16.66 3.67
N TYR A 16 4.16 -17.00 4.50
CA TYR A 16 4.57 -16.19 5.64
C TYR A 16 6.05 -16.35 5.92
N ILE A 17 6.58 -15.40 6.67
CA ILE A 17 7.90 -15.46 7.29
C ILE A 17 7.77 -15.36 8.80
N ILE A 18 8.79 -15.84 9.53
CA ILE A 18 9.00 -15.49 10.94
C ILE A 18 10.13 -14.46 10.95
N LEU A 19 9.81 -13.25 11.35
CA LEU A 19 10.73 -12.11 11.41
C LEU A 19 11.16 -11.88 12.86
N SER A 20 12.46 -12.01 13.15
CA SER A 20 13.05 -11.68 14.44
C SER A 20 13.25 -10.18 14.56
N VAL A 21 12.62 -9.57 15.57
CA VAL A 21 12.75 -8.15 15.86
C VAL A 21 13.38 -7.98 17.24
N GLY A 22 14.41 -7.15 17.31
CA GLY A 22 15.18 -6.92 18.53
C GLY A 22 16.69 -6.98 18.30
N THR A 23 17.48 -6.61 19.29
CA THR A 23 18.94 -6.66 19.28
C THR A 23 19.40 -7.94 19.97
N GLY A 24 19.67 -9.01 19.22
CA GLY A 24 20.17 -10.26 19.80
C GLY A 24 20.25 -11.39 18.80
N SER A 25 21.04 -12.41 19.14
CA SER A 25 21.13 -13.66 18.39
C SER A 25 20.14 -14.68 18.94
N PHE A 26 19.41 -15.36 18.06
CA PHE A 26 18.47 -16.44 18.42
C PHE A 26 19.18 -17.64 19.09
N HIS A 27 20.52 -17.74 18.98
CA HIS A 27 21.32 -18.90 19.43
C HIS A 27 22.11 -18.63 20.72
N GLY A 28 21.48 -18.08 21.76
CA GLY A 28 22.06 -18.07 23.09
C GLY A 28 22.81 -16.79 23.48
N GLY A 29 22.16 -15.94 24.18
CA GLY A 29 22.65 -14.72 24.84
C GLY A 29 21.47 -13.98 25.43
N GLU A 30 21.70 -13.14 26.41
CA GLU A 30 20.68 -12.42 27.21
C GLU A 30 19.81 -11.41 26.43
N ASN A 31 19.85 -11.44 25.11
CA ASN A 31 19.14 -10.50 24.26
C ASN A 31 17.77 -11.09 23.86
N GLN A 32 16.71 -10.45 24.32
CA GLN A 32 15.33 -10.83 24.01
C GLN A 32 15.00 -10.47 22.56
N VAL A 33 14.74 -11.48 21.73
CA VAL A 33 14.19 -11.32 20.39
C VAL A 33 12.74 -11.79 20.37
N ILE A 34 11.90 -11.08 19.67
CA ILE A 34 10.50 -11.46 19.43
C ILE A 34 10.37 -11.89 17.97
N GLY A 35 9.86 -13.11 17.77
CA GLY A 35 9.53 -13.63 16.43
C GLY A 35 8.10 -13.28 16.04
N TYR A 36 7.95 -12.49 15.00
CA TYR A 36 6.64 -12.17 14.42
C TYR A 36 6.36 -13.03 13.20
N LYS A 37 5.22 -13.74 13.23
CA LYS A 37 4.69 -14.41 12.02
C LYS A 37 3.97 -13.40 11.16
N VAL A 38 4.49 -13.13 9.95
CA VAL A 38 3.98 -12.12 9.03
C VAL A 38 3.63 -12.77 7.70
N PHE A 39 2.37 -12.67 7.27
CA PHE A 39 1.95 -13.07 5.93
C PHE A 39 2.45 -12.08 4.90
N VAL A 40 3.07 -12.56 3.83
CA VAL A 40 3.80 -11.72 2.88
C VAL A 40 3.57 -12.17 1.44
N THR A 41 3.92 -11.29 0.49
CA THR A 41 3.90 -11.59 -0.95
C THR A 41 5.06 -12.52 -1.35
N PRO A 42 4.98 -13.21 -2.50
CA PRO A 42 6.09 -14.01 -3.04
C PRO A 42 7.38 -13.22 -3.24
N GLU A 43 7.28 -11.92 -3.55
CA GLU A 43 8.42 -11.02 -3.65
C GLU A 43 9.20 -10.97 -2.33
N VAL A 44 8.52 -10.78 -1.21
CA VAL A 44 9.15 -10.79 0.12
C VAL A 44 9.68 -12.17 0.47
N LEU A 45 8.97 -13.25 0.09
CA LEU A 45 9.42 -14.63 0.29
C LEU A 45 10.70 -14.98 -0.49
N SER A 46 11.07 -14.22 -1.53
CA SER A 46 12.29 -14.44 -2.28
C SER A 46 13.55 -14.09 -1.49
N ASN A 47 13.47 -13.22 -0.47
CA ASN A 47 14.60 -12.91 0.40
C ASN A 47 15.10 -14.15 1.15
N ALA A 48 16.39 -14.21 1.45
CA ALA A 48 17.00 -15.37 2.11
C ALA A 48 16.72 -15.41 3.62
N VAL A 49 16.72 -16.61 4.20
CA VAL A 49 16.78 -16.76 5.67
C VAL A 49 18.11 -16.16 6.16
N GLY A 50 18.05 -15.41 7.25
CA GLY A 50 19.20 -14.64 7.77
C GLY A 50 19.31 -13.22 7.21
N GLU A 51 18.55 -12.87 6.19
CA GLU A 51 18.51 -11.52 5.64
C GLU A 51 17.70 -10.57 6.52
N THR A 52 18.17 -9.33 6.68
CA THR A 52 17.46 -8.27 7.40
C THR A 52 16.59 -7.48 6.43
N ILE A 53 15.30 -7.46 6.70
CA ILE A 53 14.32 -6.75 5.87
C ILE A 53 13.48 -5.77 6.69
N SER A 54 12.82 -4.86 6.00
CA SER A 54 11.84 -3.93 6.55
C SER A 54 10.49 -4.15 5.90
N LEU A 55 9.44 -4.19 6.70
CA LEU A 55 8.06 -4.38 6.24
C LEU A 55 7.15 -3.33 6.85
N TYR A 56 6.30 -2.76 6.04
CA TYR A 56 5.11 -2.05 6.49
C TYR A 56 4.01 -3.05 6.76
N THR A 57 3.35 -2.97 7.91
CA THR A 57 2.46 -4.03 8.36
C THR A 57 1.06 -3.55 8.66
N HIS A 58 0.09 -4.37 8.25
CA HIS A 58 -1.30 -4.27 8.65
C HIS A 58 -1.62 -5.38 9.66
N MET A 59 -2.18 -5.02 10.82
CA MET A 59 -2.60 -5.98 11.83
C MET A 59 -4.12 -6.15 11.79
N LYS A 60 -4.57 -7.34 11.41
CA LYS A 60 -5.96 -7.76 11.55
C LYS A 60 -6.17 -8.35 12.94
N VAL A 61 -7.15 -7.84 13.66
CA VAL A 61 -7.64 -8.41 14.93
C VAL A 61 -9.02 -8.99 14.67
N ALA A 62 -9.24 -10.24 15.06
CA ALA A 62 -10.51 -10.93 14.97
C ALA A 62 -10.69 -11.82 16.22
N ASP A 63 -11.88 -12.34 16.41
CA ASP A 63 -12.21 -13.17 17.60
C ASP A 63 -11.34 -14.44 17.68
N ASP A 64 -10.90 -14.96 16.55
CA ASP A 64 -10.03 -16.13 16.42
C ASP A 64 -8.53 -15.83 16.52
N GLY A 65 -8.15 -14.57 16.72
CA GLY A 65 -6.76 -14.17 16.92
C GLY A 65 -6.31 -12.95 16.12
N GLN A 66 -4.98 -12.76 16.13
CA GLN A 66 -4.32 -11.65 15.46
C GLN A 66 -3.46 -12.16 14.30
N SER A 67 -3.48 -11.44 13.18
CA SER A 67 -2.67 -11.75 12.00
C SER A 67 -1.97 -10.50 11.50
N LEU A 68 -0.68 -10.62 11.15
CA LEU A 68 0.10 -9.56 10.54
C LEU A 68 0.28 -9.82 9.04
N PHE A 69 0.09 -8.79 8.25
CA PHE A 69 0.31 -8.79 6.81
C PHE A 69 1.40 -7.78 6.49
N GLY A 70 2.47 -8.22 5.84
CA GLY A 70 3.66 -7.40 5.58
C GLY A 70 3.80 -7.06 4.10
N LEU A 71 4.01 -5.79 3.81
CA LEU A 71 4.17 -5.21 2.48
C LEU A 71 5.55 -4.57 2.37
N PRO A 72 6.17 -4.58 1.16
CA PRO A 72 7.54 -4.13 0.97
C PRO A 72 7.72 -2.61 1.14
N ASN A 73 6.68 -1.83 0.93
CA ASN A 73 6.71 -0.37 1.01
C ASN A 73 5.36 0.21 1.45
N PHE A 74 5.36 1.50 1.77
CA PHE A 74 4.18 2.18 2.30
C PHE A 74 3.06 2.31 1.25
N GLU A 75 3.39 2.49 -0.03
CA GLU A 75 2.41 2.54 -1.11
C GLU A 75 1.64 1.21 -1.22
N ALA A 76 2.34 0.09 -1.18
CA ALA A 76 1.72 -1.23 -1.18
C ALA A 76 0.83 -1.45 0.06
N LEU A 77 1.22 -0.94 1.23
CA LEU A 77 0.38 -0.97 2.44
C LEU A 77 -0.90 -0.15 2.24
N GLN A 78 -0.79 1.08 1.78
CA GLN A 78 -1.96 1.93 1.53
C GLN A 78 -2.92 1.28 0.53
N PHE A 79 -2.38 0.68 -0.52
CA PHE A 79 -3.20 -0.01 -1.52
C PHE A 79 -3.85 -1.28 -0.97
N PHE A 80 -3.12 -2.05 -0.15
CA PHE A 80 -3.65 -3.18 0.58
C PHE A 80 -4.83 -2.77 1.48
N GLU A 81 -4.66 -1.71 2.26
CA GLU A 81 -5.70 -1.19 3.15
C GLU A 81 -6.93 -0.71 2.39
N MET A 82 -6.73 -0.11 1.23
CA MET A 82 -7.82 0.26 0.34
C MET A 82 -8.57 -0.96 -0.21
N LEU A 83 -7.86 -2.00 -0.64
CA LEU A 83 -8.46 -3.24 -1.12
C LEU A 83 -9.34 -3.91 -0.06
N ILE A 84 -8.92 -3.98 1.19
CA ILE A 84 -9.68 -4.61 2.27
C ILE A 84 -10.93 -3.82 2.69
N THR A 85 -11.10 -2.56 2.24
CA THR A 85 -12.36 -1.82 2.44
C THR A 85 -13.48 -2.33 1.54
N VAL A 86 -13.16 -3.09 0.48
CA VAL A 86 -14.12 -3.63 -0.45
C VAL A 86 -14.80 -4.86 0.14
N SER A 87 -16.13 -4.87 0.19
CA SER A 87 -16.87 -6.02 0.69
C SER A 87 -16.59 -7.28 -0.14
N GLY A 88 -16.19 -8.36 0.53
CA GLY A 88 -15.76 -9.62 -0.10
C GLY A 88 -14.26 -9.71 -0.39
N VAL A 89 -13.48 -8.66 -0.08
CA VAL A 89 -12.01 -8.67 -0.17
C VAL A 89 -11.43 -8.69 1.24
N GLY A 90 -11.03 -9.86 1.70
CA GLY A 90 -10.30 -10.00 2.96
C GLY A 90 -8.79 -9.82 2.78
N PRO A 91 -8.01 -9.74 3.89
CA PRO A 91 -6.56 -9.53 3.82
C PRO A 91 -5.80 -10.57 2.98
N LYS A 92 -6.19 -11.84 3.00
CA LYS A 92 -5.56 -12.88 2.16
C LYS A 92 -5.81 -12.64 0.68
N VAL A 93 -7.01 -12.19 0.32
CA VAL A 93 -7.38 -11.86 -1.06
C VAL A 93 -6.64 -10.60 -1.52
N ALA A 94 -6.57 -9.57 -0.69
CA ALA A 94 -5.81 -8.35 -0.97
C ALA A 94 -4.32 -8.66 -1.19
N LEU A 95 -3.72 -9.53 -0.36
CA LEU A 95 -2.34 -9.96 -0.53
C LEU A 95 -2.16 -10.75 -1.84
N ALA A 96 -3.12 -11.61 -2.22
CA ALA A 96 -3.10 -12.33 -3.49
C ALA A 96 -3.17 -11.38 -4.70
N ILE A 97 -3.99 -10.32 -4.63
CA ILE A 97 -4.04 -9.28 -5.66
C ILE A 97 -2.67 -8.62 -5.83
N LEU A 98 -2.06 -8.17 -4.75
CA LEU A 98 -0.74 -7.52 -4.76
C LEU A 98 0.41 -8.48 -5.12
N SER A 99 0.18 -9.79 -5.02
CA SER A 99 1.12 -10.82 -5.46
C SER A 99 1.03 -11.12 -6.95
N SER A 100 -0.10 -10.79 -7.58
CA SER A 100 -0.36 -11.12 -9.00
C SER A 100 0.21 -10.10 -9.98
N ALA A 101 0.35 -8.84 -9.57
CA ALA A 101 0.84 -7.76 -10.40
C ALA A 101 1.35 -6.58 -9.53
N PRO A 102 2.24 -5.73 -10.07
CA PRO A 102 2.65 -4.49 -9.41
C PRO A 102 1.43 -3.60 -9.10
N VAL A 103 1.51 -2.83 -8.00
CA VAL A 103 0.45 -1.92 -7.55
C VAL A 103 -0.06 -1.03 -8.67
N GLU A 104 0.85 -0.48 -9.48
CA GLU A 104 0.49 0.40 -10.59
C GLU A 104 -0.33 -0.30 -11.67
N SER A 105 -0.02 -1.56 -11.99
CA SER A 105 -0.80 -2.37 -12.95
C SER A 105 -2.22 -2.66 -12.43
N VAL A 106 -2.35 -2.95 -11.14
CA VAL A 106 -3.66 -3.16 -10.49
C VAL A 106 -4.45 -1.85 -10.50
N ARG A 107 -3.81 -0.73 -10.20
CA ARG A 107 -4.39 0.62 -10.25
C ARG A 107 -4.92 0.95 -11.65
N GLN A 108 -4.12 0.67 -12.66
CA GLN A 108 -4.46 0.90 -14.05
C GLN A 108 -5.65 0.03 -14.51
N ALA A 109 -5.71 -1.24 -14.09
CA ALA A 109 -6.85 -2.12 -14.35
C ALA A 109 -8.15 -1.59 -13.72
N ILE A 110 -8.08 -1.05 -12.50
CA ILE A 110 -9.25 -0.41 -11.86
C ILE A 110 -9.68 0.83 -12.64
N ALA A 111 -8.73 1.69 -13.05
CA ALA A 111 -9.02 2.91 -13.79
C ALA A 111 -9.63 2.63 -15.17
N SER A 112 -9.12 1.62 -15.88
CA SER A 112 -9.63 1.16 -17.19
C SER A 112 -10.85 0.23 -17.09
N GLN A 113 -11.30 -0.13 -15.87
CA GLN A 113 -12.41 -1.04 -15.60
C GLN A 113 -12.17 -2.46 -16.15
N ASP A 114 -10.93 -2.91 -16.18
CA ASP A 114 -10.57 -4.27 -16.60
C ASP A 114 -10.73 -5.27 -15.45
N ALA A 115 -11.86 -5.98 -15.41
CA ALA A 115 -12.13 -7.01 -14.42
C ALA A 115 -11.31 -8.29 -14.62
N ALA A 116 -10.74 -8.51 -15.81
CA ALA A 116 -10.07 -9.76 -16.15
C ALA A 116 -8.83 -10.04 -15.30
N ILE A 117 -8.13 -9.00 -14.86
CA ILE A 117 -6.98 -9.15 -13.99
C ILE A 117 -7.36 -9.75 -12.63
N PHE A 118 -8.54 -9.40 -12.12
CA PHE A 118 -9.01 -9.86 -10.81
C PHE A 118 -9.61 -11.26 -10.85
N THR A 119 -10.35 -11.59 -11.91
CA THR A 119 -11.01 -12.91 -12.04
C THR A 119 -10.03 -14.08 -12.21
N ARG A 120 -8.78 -13.81 -12.58
CA ARG A 120 -7.70 -14.81 -12.63
C ARG A 120 -7.15 -15.19 -11.27
N ILE A 121 -7.47 -14.40 -10.24
CA ILE A 121 -6.94 -14.60 -8.88
C ILE A 121 -7.88 -15.55 -8.14
N SER A 122 -7.31 -16.60 -7.56
CA SER A 122 -8.08 -17.58 -6.77
C SER A 122 -8.80 -16.88 -5.61
N GLY A 123 -10.09 -17.14 -5.48
CA GLY A 123 -10.93 -16.52 -4.45
C GLY A 123 -11.63 -15.23 -4.90
N ILE A 124 -11.44 -14.79 -6.15
CA ILE A 124 -12.14 -13.61 -6.70
C ILE A 124 -13.07 -14.08 -7.86
N GLY A 125 -14.37 -14.03 -7.61
CA GLY A 125 -15.37 -14.21 -8.65
C GLY A 125 -15.72 -12.91 -9.38
N SER A 126 -16.47 -13.01 -10.50
CA SER A 126 -16.87 -11.85 -11.32
C SER A 126 -17.54 -10.74 -10.50
N LYS A 127 -18.44 -11.10 -9.58
CA LYS A 127 -19.13 -10.11 -8.70
C LYS A 127 -18.17 -9.35 -7.79
N THR A 128 -17.16 -10.02 -7.25
CA THR A 128 -16.13 -9.37 -6.39
C THR A 128 -15.21 -8.51 -7.23
N ALA A 129 -14.81 -8.95 -8.43
CA ALA A 129 -14.00 -8.18 -9.36
C ALA A 129 -14.70 -6.87 -9.79
N GLU A 130 -15.98 -6.95 -10.17
CA GLU A 130 -16.80 -5.76 -10.50
C GLU A 130 -16.90 -4.80 -9.31
N ARG A 131 -17.12 -5.34 -8.10
CA ARG A 131 -17.20 -4.53 -6.88
C ARG A 131 -15.87 -3.82 -6.58
N ILE A 132 -14.73 -4.50 -6.73
CA ILE A 132 -13.41 -3.87 -6.59
C ILE A 132 -13.31 -2.66 -7.52
N ILE A 133 -13.69 -2.79 -8.77
CA ILE A 133 -13.64 -1.71 -9.75
C ILE A 133 -14.56 -0.56 -9.34
N VAL A 134 -15.83 -0.84 -9.04
CA VAL A 134 -16.82 0.20 -8.70
C VAL A 134 -16.41 0.96 -7.45
N ASP A 135 -16.04 0.24 -6.37
CA ASP A 135 -15.73 0.84 -5.08
C ASP A 135 -14.40 1.62 -5.10
N LEU A 136 -13.44 1.20 -5.93
CA LEU A 136 -12.10 1.77 -5.94
C LEU A 136 -11.81 2.73 -7.09
N LYS A 137 -12.60 2.75 -8.16
CA LYS A 137 -12.37 3.61 -9.33
C LYS A 137 -12.11 5.07 -8.97
N ASN A 138 -12.90 5.63 -8.07
CA ASN A 138 -12.76 7.03 -7.64
C ASN A 138 -11.62 7.23 -6.63
N LYS A 139 -11.30 6.21 -5.84
CA LYS A 139 -10.25 6.26 -4.82
C LYS A 139 -8.85 6.11 -5.42
N VAL A 140 -8.71 5.24 -6.41
CA VAL A 140 -7.44 4.97 -7.11
C VAL A 140 -6.91 6.22 -7.82
N GLY A 141 -7.79 7.05 -8.36
CA GLY A 141 -7.42 8.34 -8.94
C GLY A 141 -6.90 9.37 -7.92
N ALA A 142 -7.24 9.20 -6.64
CA ALA A 142 -6.75 10.06 -5.55
C ALA A 142 -5.37 9.62 -5.02
N LEU A 143 -5.06 8.32 -5.06
CA LEU A 143 -3.77 7.74 -4.65
C LEU A 143 -2.77 7.60 -5.82
N GLY A 144 -3.19 7.86 -7.04
CA GLY A 144 -2.40 7.73 -8.28
C GLY A 144 -1.47 8.92 -8.59
N GLY A 145 -1.35 9.86 -7.67
CA GLY A 145 -0.19 10.74 -7.65
C GLY A 145 0.99 9.92 -7.09
N SER A 146 1.97 9.59 -7.95
CA SER A 146 3.29 9.16 -7.49
C SER A 146 3.64 9.88 -6.19
N ALA A 147 4.32 9.21 -5.25
CA ALA A 147 4.99 9.85 -4.11
C ALA A 147 6.09 10.81 -4.62
N GLY A 148 5.69 11.77 -5.42
CA GLY A 148 6.43 12.89 -5.94
C GLY A 148 5.75 14.17 -5.48
N ALA A 149 6.46 15.26 -5.53
CA ALA A 149 6.07 16.60 -5.09
C ALA A 149 4.60 17.03 -5.35
N GLY A 150 3.91 16.38 -6.31
CA GLY A 150 2.50 16.67 -6.62
C GLY A 150 1.48 16.15 -5.60
N SER A 151 1.77 15.04 -4.88
CA SER A 151 0.84 14.50 -3.87
C SER A 151 0.82 15.37 -2.61
N GLU A 152 1.98 15.81 -2.15
CA GLU A 152 2.08 16.67 -0.96
C GLU A 152 1.47 18.05 -1.23
N ILE A 153 1.59 18.58 -2.46
CA ILE A 153 0.95 19.82 -2.87
C ILE A 153 -0.58 19.67 -2.93
N PHE A 154 -1.05 18.52 -3.43
CA PHE A 154 -2.48 18.20 -3.46
C PHE A 154 -3.08 18.20 -2.05
N ASP A 155 -2.44 17.48 -1.13
CA ASP A 155 -2.89 17.37 0.26
C ASP A 155 -2.80 18.72 0.98
N ALA A 156 -1.74 19.51 0.74
CA ALA A 156 -1.59 20.85 1.30
C ALA A 156 -2.70 21.80 0.83
N LEU A 157 -3.07 21.75 -0.45
CA LEU A 157 -4.13 22.59 -1.00
C LEU A 157 -5.52 22.19 -0.48
N LEU A 158 -5.79 20.89 -0.30
CA LEU A 158 -7.01 20.41 0.36
C LEU A 158 -7.08 20.86 1.82
N ALA A 159 -5.97 20.79 2.55
CA ALA A 159 -5.87 21.26 3.93
C ALA A 159 -6.11 22.78 4.06
N LEU A 160 -5.77 23.54 3.02
CA LEU A 160 -6.07 24.98 2.91
C LEU A 160 -7.54 25.26 2.51
N GLY A 161 -8.36 24.22 2.30
CA GLY A 161 -9.81 24.35 2.05
C GLY A 161 -10.19 24.48 0.57
N TYR A 162 -9.27 24.30 -0.37
CA TYR A 162 -9.60 24.31 -1.79
C TYR A 162 -10.35 23.04 -2.21
N ASN A 163 -11.23 23.17 -3.22
CA ASN A 163 -12.01 22.04 -3.73
C ASN A 163 -11.12 21.06 -4.51
N GLN A 164 -11.37 19.75 -4.33
CA GLN A 164 -10.61 18.66 -4.96
C GLN A 164 -10.54 18.78 -6.51
N LYS A 165 -11.60 19.28 -7.14
CA LYS A 165 -11.65 19.48 -8.59
C LYS A 165 -10.72 20.62 -9.02
N GLU A 166 -10.77 21.75 -8.35
CA GLU A 166 -9.91 22.91 -8.60
C GLU A 166 -8.43 22.57 -8.41
N VAL A 167 -8.12 21.82 -7.34
CA VAL A 167 -6.76 21.37 -7.04
C VAL A 167 -6.22 20.46 -8.15
N ARG A 168 -7.02 19.50 -8.65
CA ARG A 168 -6.63 18.63 -9.78
C ARG A 168 -6.33 19.41 -11.06
N ASP A 169 -7.19 20.36 -11.40
CA ASP A 169 -7.04 21.17 -12.61
C ASP A 169 -5.78 22.05 -12.56
N VAL A 170 -5.37 22.44 -11.38
CA VAL A 170 -4.16 23.26 -11.15
C VAL A 170 -2.89 22.39 -11.13
N ILE A 171 -2.92 21.25 -10.48
CA ILE A 171 -1.74 20.34 -10.41
C ILE A 171 -1.29 19.91 -11.81
N ASN A 172 -2.22 19.67 -12.72
CA ASN A 172 -1.90 19.33 -14.11
C ASN A 172 -1.22 20.47 -14.90
N LYS A 173 -1.24 21.70 -14.36
CA LYS A 173 -0.64 22.90 -15.00
C LYS A 173 0.67 23.33 -14.36
N ILE A 174 1.09 22.68 -13.28
CA ILE A 174 2.32 23.01 -12.54
C ILE A 174 3.50 22.28 -13.18
N ASP A 175 4.64 22.95 -13.25
CA ASP A 175 5.90 22.34 -13.68
C ASP A 175 6.45 21.42 -12.58
N SER A 176 6.32 20.10 -12.78
CA SER A 176 6.77 19.05 -11.84
C SER A 176 8.30 19.01 -11.62
N LYS A 177 9.08 19.73 -12.45
CA LYS A 177 10.54 19.79 -12.32
C LYS A 177 11.04 20.84 -11.34
N LYS A 178 10.16 21.72 -10.86
CA LYS A 178 10.52 22.78 -9.90
C LYS A 178 10.58 22.27 -8.47
N PRO A 179 11.34 22.95 -7.58
CA PRO A 179 11.31 22.67 -6.15
C PRO A 179 9.90 22.78 -5.60
N GLN A 180 9.55 21.94 -4.63
CA GLN A 180 8.20 21.80 -4.06
C GLN A 180 7.57 23.12 -3.58
N GLY A 181 8.39 23.98 -2.94
CA GLY A 181 7.94 25.30 -2.50
C GLY A 181 7.55 26.25 -3.64
N GLU A 182 8.20 26.13 -4.82
CA GLU A 182 7.84 26.90 -6.00
C GLU A 182 6.59 26.33 -6.69
N GLN A 183 6.44 25.01 -6.70
CA GLN A 183 5.25 24.35 -7.21
C GLN A 183 4.00 24.75 -6.42
N LEU A 184 4.08 24.78 -5.07
CA LEU A 184 2.99 25.23 -4.20
C LEU A 184 2.64 26.71 -4.45
N LYS A 185 3.66 27.59 -4.60
CA LYS A 185 3.44 28.99 -4.96
C LYS A 185 2.71 29.12 -6.30
N GLN A 186 3.11 28.35 -7.29
CA GLN A 186 2.52 28.36 -8.63
C GLN A 186 1.07 27.88 -8.58
N ALA A 187 0.78 26.83 -7.81
CA ALA A 187 -0.56 26.34 -7.57
C ALA A 187 -1.48 27.40 -6.98
N LEU A 188 -1.04 28.04 -5.90
CA LEU A 188 -1.79 29.11 -5.24
C LEU A 188 -2.05 30.32 -6.16
N GLN A 189 -1.10 30.64 -7.05
CA GLN A 189 -1.29 31.71 -8.04
C GLN A 189 -2.37 31.36 -9.06
N PHE A 190 -2.44 30.10 -9.52
CA PHE A 190 -3.50 29.65 -10.42
C PHE A 190 -4.88 29.61 -9.76
N LEU A 191 -4.95 29.22 -8.47
CA LEU A 191 -6.20 29.16 -7.70
C LEU A 191 -6.76 30.55 -7.37
N ARG A 192 -5.88 31.57 -7.21
CA ARG A 192 -6.29 32.97 -6.96
C ARG A 192 -6.83 33.69 -8.20
N LYS A 193 -6.56 33.18 -9.40
CA LYS A 193 -6.97 33.79 -10.67
C LYS A 193 -8.30 33.26 -11.21
N ASN A 194 -8.86 32.25 -10.57
CA ASN A 194 -10.19 31.71 -10.84
C ASN A 194 -11.14 32.07 -9.69
#